data_f2654137b7d044cfba0beb0a72580c48
#
_entry.id   f2654137b7d044cfba0beb0a72580c48
#
_cell.length_a   1.000
_cell.length_b   1.000
_cell.length_c   1.000
_cell.angle_alpha   90.00
_cell.angle_beta   90.00
_cell.angle_gamma   90.00
#
_symmetry.space_group_name_H-M   'P 1'
#
loop_
_entity.id
_entity.type
_entity.pdbx_description
1 polymer ?
#
loop_
_entity_poly.entity_id
_entity_poly.type
_entity_poly.pdbx_seq_one_letter_code
_entity_poly.pdbx_strand_id
1 'polypeptide(L)'
;MLAELKERVNKVSRTKIDGTVIAVSEKHLVKKLRDCTGLMLCANYPDTVSQGNEDNYRERNSLLLFLIEKVPSGQETDEEELLHYARIQQVMQLLKTKLREMDFFCGEVEGAESMTVEWEYDVFGGWNGMSIGLNLVDYD
;
A
#
# COMPACT_ATOMS: atom_id res chain seq x y z
N MET A 1 -6.51 6.53 9.58
CA MET A 1 -5.17 5.96 9.50
C MET A 1 -4.60 5.99 8.09
N LEU A 2 -5.23 5.31 7.13
CA LEU A 2 -4.77 5.36 5.74
C LEU A 2 -4.92 6.78 5.15
N ALA A 3 -6.00 7.47 5.48
CA ALA A 3 -6.22 8.85 5.08
C ALA A 3 -5.16 9.79 5.65
N GLU A 4 -4.72 9.56 6.89
CA GLU A 4 -3.64 10.33 7.49
C GLU A 4 -2.31 10.10 6.77
N LEU A 5 -2.02 8.85 6.42
CA LEU A 5 -0.82 8.52 5.65
C LEU A 5 -0.84 9.22 4.30
N LYS A 6 -1.98 9.20 3.60
CA LYS A 6 -2.16 9.93 2.34
C LYS A 6 -1.86 11.42 2.52
N GLU A 7 -2.40 12.03 3.55
CA GLU A 7 -2.20 13.47 3.80
C GLU A 7 -0.74 13.80 4.08
N ARG A 8 -0.05 12.98 4.86
CA ARG A 8 1.36 13.18 5.16
C ARG A 8 2.24 13.08 3.91
N VAL A 9 1.95 12.11 3.05
CA VAL A 9 2.66 11.98 1.77
C VAL A 9 2.35 13.17 0.87
N ASN A 10 1.09 13.56 0.77
CA ASN A 10 0.67 14.65 -0.11
C ASN A 10 1.25 16.01 0.26
N LYS A 11 1.64 16.22 1.51
CA LYS A 11 2.28 17.47 1.92
C LYS A 11 3.64 17.68 1.27
N VAL A 12 4.34 16.61 0.91
CA VAL A 12 5.71 16.69 0.37
C VAL A 12 5.83 16.14 -1.04
N SER A 13 4.83 15.43 -1.54
CA SER A 13 4.86 14.80 -2.87
C SER A 13 4.39 15.77 -3.95
N ARG A 14 5.06 15.74 -5.10
CA ARG A 14 4.59 16.44 -6.30
C ARG A 14 3.37 15.76 -6.90
N THR A 15 3.44 14.42 -6.99
CA THR A 15 2.30 13.62 -7.43
C THR A 15 1.44 13.33 -6.22
N LYS A 16 0.17 13.71 -6.29
CA LYS A 16 -0.75 13.54 -5.17
C LYS A 16 -1.46 12.20 -5.23
N ILE A 17 -1.68 11.61 -4.07
CA ILE A 17 -2.57 10.47 -3.92
C ILE A 17 -3.99 11.03 -3.88
N ASP A 18 -4.85 10.54 -4.77
CA ASP A 18 -6.19 11.10 -4.94
C ASP A 18 -7.23 10.52 -3.97
N GLY A 19 -7.03 9.31 -3.51
CA GLY A 19 -7.98 8.71 -2.57
C GLY A 19 -7.42 7.47 -1.91
N THR A 20 -8.20 6.92 -0.98
CA THR A 20 -7.84 5.71 -0.23
C THR A 20 -8.99 4.72 -0.26
N VAL A 21 -8.64 3.42 -0.27
CA VAL A 21 -9.62 2.33 -0.22
C VAL A 21 -9.10 1.25 0.71
N ILE A 22 -9.97 0.72 1.56
CA ILE A 22 -9.65 -0.43 2.42
C ILE A 22 -10.65 -1.55 2.09
N ALA A 23 -10.15 -2.76 1.90
CA ALA A 23 -10.96 -3.91 1.54
C ALA A 23 -10.53 -5.16 2.29
N VAL A 24 -11.43 -6.15 2.41
CA VAL A 24 -11.14 -7.40 3.10
C VAL A 24 -10.53 -8.45 2.17
N SER A 25 -10.64 -8.28 0.87
CA SER A 25 -10.15 -9.24 -0.12
C SER A 25 -9.92 -8.55 -1.46
N GLU A 26 -9.27 -9.25 -2.37
CA GLU A 26 -9.08 -8.79 -3.75
C GLU A 26 -10.42 -8.49 -4.43
N LYS A 27 -11.37 -9.39 -4.31
CA LYS A 27 -12.70 -9.22 -4.92
C LYS A 27 -13.42 -7.97 -4.41
N HIS A 28 -13.32 -7.71 -3.11
CA HIS A 28 -13.90 -6.52 -2.48
C HIS A 28 -13.20 -5.26 -2.98
N LEU A 29 -11.86 -5.33 -3.14
CA LEU A 29 -11.08 -4.20 -3.64
C LEU A 29 -11.45 -3.86 -5.10
N VAL A 30 -11.60 -4.87 -5.95
CA VAL A 30 -12.06 -4.69 -7.34
C VAL A 30 -13.39 -3.94 -7.38
N LYS A 31 -14.33 -4.32 -6.54
CA LYS A 31 -15.64 -3.66 -6.46
C LYS A 31 -15.53 -2.19 -6.07
N LYS A 32 -14.74 -1.91 -5.03
CA LYS A 32 -14.58 -0.53 -4.53
C LYS A 32 -13.84 0.35 -5.52
N LEU A 33 -12.87 -0.20 -6.27
CA LEU A 33 -12.08 0.56 -7.23
C LEU A 33 -12.82 0.84 -8.55
N ARG A 34 -13.91 0.17 -8.80
CA ARG A 34 -14.62 0.24 -10.11
C ARG A 34 -14.89 1.68 -10.55
N ASP A 35 -15.30 2.53 -9.63
CA ASP A 35 -15.67 3.92 -9.91
C ASP A 35 -14.60 4.94 -9.49
N CYS A 36 -13.42 4.46 -9.11
CA CYS A 36 -12.33 5.32 -8.72
C CYS A 36 -11.46 5.69 -9.91
N THR A 37 -10.86 6.88 -9.86
CA THR A 37 -9.90 7.38 -10.85
C THR A 37 -8.71 8.00 -10.12
N GLY A 38 -7.59 8.16 -10.83
CA GLY A 38 -6.38 8.76 -10.29
C GLY A 38 -5.50 7.76 -9.55
N LEU A 39 -4.59 8.29 -8.76
CA LEU A 39 -3.65 7.49 -7.97
C LEU A 39 -4.30 7.15 -6.63
N MET A 40 -4.52 5.86 -6.40
CA MET A 40 -5.21 5.37 -5.22
C MET A 40 -4.25 4.64 -4.28
N LEU A 41 -4.41 4.90 -3.00
CA LEU A 41 -3.72 4.15 -1.95
C LEU A 41 -4.72 3.16 -1.35
N CYS A 42 -4.45 1.88 -1.53
CA CYS A 42 -5.36 0.81 -1.14
C CYS A 42 -4.72 -0.09 -0.09
N ALA A 43 -5.54 -0.64 0.78
CA ALA A 43 -5.09 -1.60 1.79
C ALA A 43 -6.11 -2.72 1.94
N ASN A 44 -5.62 -3.91 2.25
CA ASN A 44 -6.47 -4.98 2.75
C ASN A 44 -6.47 -4.94 4.28
N TYR A 45 -7.48 -5.53 4.90
CA TYR A 45 -7.45 -5.71 6.34
C TYR A 45 -6.31 -6.66 6.70
N PRO A 46 -5.55 -6.38 7.77
CA PRO A 46 -4.42 -7.23 8.13
C PRO A 46 -4.86 -8.64 8.52
N ASP A 47 -4.12 -9.62 8.02
CA ASP A 47 -4.21 -10.98 8.55
C ASP A 47 -3.40 -11.06 9.83
N THR A 48 -3.94 -11.74 10.83
CA THR A 48 -3.31 -11.84 12.14
C THR A 48 -2.78 -13.25 12.36
N VAL A 49 -1.51 -13.34 12.75
CA VAL A 49 -0.88 -14.60 13.16
C VAL A 49 -0.37 -14.45 14.59
N SER A 50 -0.82 -15.35 15.47
CA SER A 50 -0.35 -15.41 16.85
C SER A 50 0.95 -16.20 16.92
N GLN A 51 1.94 -15.65 17.62
CA GLN A 51 3.26 -16.27 17.77
C GLN A 51 3.66 -16.31 19.25
N GLY A 52 4.43 -17.33 19.61
CA GLY A 52 4.90 -17.52 20.97
C GLY A 52 4.10 -18.59 21.69
N ASN A 53 4.27 -18.65 23.01
CA ASN A 53 3.54 -19.58 23.86
C ASN A 53 2.59 -18.82 24.80
N GLU A 54 1.91 -19.54 25.68
CA GLU A 54 0.95 -18.91 26.60
C GLU A 54 1.53 -17.81 27.48
N ASP A 55 2.81 -17.90 27.79
CA ASP A 55 3.48 -16.96 28.68
C ASP A 55 4.21 -15.83 27.93
N ASN A 56 4.41 -15.98 26.61
CA ASN A 56 5.14 -15.02 25.80
C ASN A 56 4.49 -14.90 24.43
N TYR A 57 3.31 -14.35 24.45
CA TYR A 57 2.43 -14.23 23.30
C TYR A 57 2.57 -12.86 22.62
N ARG A 58 2.60 -12.88 21.29
CA ARG A 58 2.51 -11.65 20.50
C ARG A 58 1.74 -11.92 19.22
N GLU A 59 1.09 -10.89 18.72
CA GLU A 59 0.38 -10.92 17.44
C GLU A 59 1.22 -10.28 16.36
N ARG A 60 1.25 -10.90 15.19
CA ARG A 60 1.85 -10.33 13.99
C ARG A 60 0.74 -10.12 12.96
N ASN A 61 0.58 -8.88 12.53
CA ASN A 61 -0.38 -8.49 11.51
C ASN A 61 0.36 -8.22 10.20
N SER A 62 -0.03 -8.89 9.13
CA SER A 62 0.52 -8.67 7.81
C SER A 62 -0.40 -7.72 7.04
N LEU A 63 0.17 -6.67 6.53
CA LEU A 63 -0.56 -5.63 5.81
C LEU A 63 0.03 -5.48 4.42
N LEU A 64 -0.84 -5.42 3.43
CA LEU A 64 -0.44 -5.18 2.04
C LEU A 64 -1.09 -3.88 1.57
N LEU A 65 -0.25 -2.93 1.18
CA LEU A 65 -0.69 -1.66 0.62
C LEU A 65 -0.40 -1.61 -0.87
N PHE A 66 -1.31 -1.05 -1.63
CA PHE A 66 -1.15 -0.85 -3.07
C PHE A 66 -1.20 0.64 -3.38
N LEU A 67 -0.24 1.10 -4.17
CA LEU A 67 -0.21 2.46 -4.72
C LEU A 67 -0.36 2.32 -6.22
N ILE A 68 -1.57 2.52 -6.73
CA ILE A 68 -1.96 2.10 -8.07
C ILE A 68 -2.77 3.18 -8.78
N GLU A 69 -2.65 3.19 -10.12
CA GLU A 69 -3.37 4.10 -11.00
C GLU A 69 -3.98 3.30 -12.13
N LYS A 70 -5.20 3.65 -12.52
CA LYS A 70 -5.88 2.95 -13.61
C LYS A 70 -5.38 3.46 -14.95
N VAL A 71 -4.71 2.60 -15.69
CA VAL A 71 -4.19 2.91 -17.02
C VAL A 71 -4.61 1.78 -17.97
N PRO A 72 -5.18 2.10 -19.14
CA PRO A 72 -5.56 1.06 -20.09
C PRO A 72 -4.36 0.21 -20.51
N SER A 73 -4.43 -1.10 -20.25
CA SER A 73 -3.36 -2.03 -20.60
C SER A 73 -3.09 -2.03 -22.09
N GLY A 74 -1.80 -2.03 -22.46
CA GLY A 74 -1.37 -2.13 -23.83
C GLY A 74 -1.51 -0.86 -24.66
N GLN A 75 -1.90 0.25 -24.05
CA GLN A 75 -2.04 1.54 -24.74
C GLN A 75 -0.88 2.47 -24.53
N GLU A 76 -0.01 2.18 -23.58
CA GLU A 76 1.19 2.98 -23.33
C GLU A 76 2.37 2.47 -24.14
N THR A 77 3.22 3.40 -24.62
CA THR A 77 4.53 3.03 -25.15
C THR A 77 5.44 2.61 -23.98
N ASP A 78 6.56 1.96 -24.29
CA ASP A 78 7.53 1.57 -23.25
C ASP A 78 8.03 2.79 -22.47
N GLU A 79 8.25 3.92 -23.14
CA GLU A 79 8.68 5.15 -22.48
C GLU A 79 7.61 5.72 -21.56
N GLU A 80 6.35 5.74 -22.00
CA GLU A 80 5.23 6.20 -21.19
C GLU A 80 5.05 5.33 -19.94
N GLU A 81 5.14 4.00 -20.12
CA GLU A 81 5.05 3.05 -19.01
C GLU A 81 6.18 3.27 -18.01
N LEU A 82 7.42 3.44 -18.49
CA LEU A 82 8.56 3.70 -17.64
C LEU A 82 8.39 4.97 -16.80
N LEU A 83 7.92 6.05 -17.42
CA LEU A 83 7.66 7.30 -16.73
C LEU A 83 6.54 7.15 -15.69
N HIS A 84 5.51 6.40 -16.01
CA HIS A 84 4.41 6.11 -15.11
C HIS A 84 4.90 5.40 -13.84
N TYR A 85 5.66 4.33 -13.99
CA TYR A 85 6.20 3.59 -12.86
C TYR A 85 7.24 4.39 -12.08
N ALA A 86 8.07 5.19 -12.75
CA ALA A 86 9.04 6.04 -12.07
C ALA A 86 8.35 7.07 -11.18
N ARG A 87 7.26 7.65 -11.64
CA ARG A 87 6.45 8.60 -10.87
C ARG A 87 5.86 7.94 -9.63
N ILE A 88 5.30 6.76 -9.78
CA ILE A 88 4.73 6.01 -8.67
C ILE A 88 5.83 5.59 -7.68
N GLN A 89 7.00 5.22 -8.17
CA GLN A 89 8.13 4.85 -7.32
C GLN A 89 8.54 6.00 -6.40
N GLN A 90 8.56 7.23 -6.91
CA GLN A 90 8.86 8.41 -6.09
C GLN A 90 7.85 8.57 -4.95
N VAL A 91 6.57 8.39 -5.24
CA VAL A 91 5.53 8.44 -4.22
C VAL A 91 5.69 7.30 -3.22
N MET A 92 6.02 6.10 -3.70
CA MET A 92 6.24 4.93 -2.82
C MET A 92 7.40 5.15 -1.84
N GLN A 93 8.48 5.81 -2.27
CA GLN A 93 9.60 6.12 -1.38
C GLN A 93 9.17 7.06 -0.25
N LEU A 94 8.37 8.07 -0.58
CA LEU A 94 7.80 8.97 0.43
C LEU A 94 6.85 8.23 1.36
N LEU A 95 6.04 7.34 0.81
CA LEU A 95 5.13 6.50 1.59
C LEU A 95 5.89 5.67 2.61
N LYS A 96 6.97 5.03 2.21
CA LYS A 96 7.82 4.23 3.11
C LYS A 96 8.39 5.09 4.24
N THR A 97 8.86 6.29 3.92
CA THR A 97 9.40 7.22 4.93
C THR A 97 8.32 7.58 5.96
N LYS A 98 7.12 7.91 5.50
CA LYS A 98 6.04 8.29 6.39
C LYS A 98 5.53 7.11 7.22
N LEU A 99 5.52 5.89 6.66
CA LEU A 99 5.15 4.69 7.40
C LEU A 99 6.05 4.44 8.59
N ARG A 100 7.35 4.70 8.46
CA ARG A 100 8.31 4.54 9.56
C ARG A 100 8.08 5.53 10.70
N GLU A 101 7.44 6.66 10.41
CA GLU A 101 7.16 7.71 11.38
C GLU A 101 5.82 7.52 12.09
N MET A 102 5.00 6.55 11.66
CA MET A 102 3.64 6.36 12.17
C MET A 102 3.50 5.03 12.90
N ASP A 103 2.71 5.05 13.97
CA ASP A 103 2.16 3.82 14.54
C ASP A 103 0.96 3.41 13.70
N PHE A 104 0.94 2.17 13.25
CA PHE A 104 -0.08 1.66 12.35
C PHE A 104 -0.85 0.52 13.00
N PHE A 105 -2.19 0.62 13.10
CA PHE A 105 -3.06 -0.38 13.70
C PHE A 105 -2.65 -0.82 15.10
N CYS A 106 -2.23 0.09 15.95
CA CYS A 106 -1.78 -0.21 17.32
C CYS A 106 -0.51 -1.09 17.39
N GLY A 107 0.22 -1.24 16.29
CA GLY A 107 1.47 -1.98 16.24
C GLY A 107 2.58 -1.16 15.62
N GLU A 108 3.81 -1.60 15.82
CA GLU A 108 4.99 -1.00 15.19
C GLU A 108 5.31 -1.70 13.89
N VAL A 109 5.80 -0.95 12.89
CA VAL A 109 6.30 -1.55 11.66
C VAL A 109 7.62 -2.24 11.99
N GLU A 110 7.70 -3.55 11.70
CA GLU A 110 8.86 -4.38 11.97
C GLU A 110 9.99 -4.03 10.99
N GLY A 111 10.89 -3.15 11.39
CA GLY A 111 12.10 -2.82 10.64
C GLY A 111 11.94 -2.41 9.18
N ALA A 112 12.90 -1.67 8.64
CA ALA A 112 12.85 -1.26 7.23
C ALA A 112 13.06 -2.44 6.26
N GLU A 113 13.82 -3.43 6.68
CA GLU A 113 14.14 -4.63 5.90
C GLU A 113 12.95 -5.59 5.76
N SER A 114 11.92 -5.43 6.58
CA SER A 114 10.71 -6.24 6.46
C SER A 114 9.67 -5.64 5.52
N MET A 115 9.95 -4.49 4.92
CA MET A 115 9.09 -3.87 3.91
C MET A 115 9.51 -4.35 2.52
N THR A 116 8.65 -5.20 1.91
CA THR A 116 8.87 -5.73 0.57
C THR A 116 8.07 -4.93 -0.45
N VAL A 117 8.76 -4.38 -1.45
CA VAL A 117 8.12 -3.58 -2.51
C VAL A 117 8.14 -4.36 -3.82
N GLU A 118 6.99 -4.44 -4.49
CA GLU A 118 6.85 -5.13 -5.77
C GLU A 118 6.14 -4.25 -6.80
N TRP A 119 6.45 -4.47 -8.07
CA TRP A 119 5.73 -3.86 -9.18
C TRP A 119 4.43 -4.61 -9.44
N GLU A 120 3.39 -3.88 -9.78
CA GLU A 120 2.08 -4.46 -10.07
C GLU A 120 1.62 -4.04 -11.47
N TYR A 121 1.14 -5.01 -12.25
CA TYR A 121 0.66 -4.77 -13.60
C TYR A 121 -0.70 -5.43 -13.79
N ASP A 122 -1.66 -4.65 -14.30
CA ASP A 122 -3.01 -5.12 -14.65
C ASP A 122 -3.69 -5.87 -13.51
N VAL A 123 -3.58 -5.34 -12.29
CA VAL A 123 -4.25 -5.91 -11.11
C VAL A 123 -5.61 -5.24 -10.91
N PHE A 124 -6.51 -5.91 -10.23
CA PHE A 124 -7.84 -5.39 -9.83
C PHE A 124 -8.67 -4.80 -10.98
N GLY A 125 -8.48 -5.27 -12.21
CA GLY A 125 -9.23 -4.79 -13.36
C GLY A 125 -8.65 -3.57 -14.04
N GLY A 126 -7.34 -3.57 -14.31
CA GLY A 126 -6.67 -2.54 -15.10
C GLY A 126 -5.89 -1.52 -14.29
N TRP A 127 -5.49 -1.86 -13.08
CA TRP A 127 -4.70 -0.97 -12.21
C TRP A 127 -3.23 -1.37 -12.26
N ASN A 128 -2.34 -0.39 -12.34
CA ASN A 128 -0.89 -0.59 -12.40
C ASN A 128 -0.19 0.27 -11.36
N GLY A 129 0.90 -0.21 -10.83
CA GLY A 129 1.69 0.55 -9.88
C GLY A 129 2.60 -0.33 -9.05
N MET A 130 2.56 -0.15 -7.75
CA MET A 130 3.43 -0.86 -6.81
C MET A 130 2.65 -1.30 -5.59
N SER A 131 3.14 -2.36 -4.97
CA SER A 131 2.64 -2.79 -3.66
C SER A 131 3.77 -2.77 -2.64
N ILE A 132 3.40 -2.66 -1.38
CA ILE A 132 4.33 -2.80 -0.26
C ILE A 132 3.71 -3.70 0.79
N GLY A 133 4.45 -4.76 1.12
CA GLY A 133 4.09 -5.67 2.21
C GLY A 133 4.85 -5.30 3.46
N LEU A 134 4.17 -5.24 4.58
CA LEU A 134 4.80 -4.96 5.86
C LEU A 134 4.17 -5.79 6.97
N ASN A 135 4.97 -6.02 8.00
CA ASN A 135 4.52 -6.72 9.19
C ASN A 135 4.43 -5.72 10.34
N LEU A 136 3.32 -5.78 11.04
CA LEU A 136 3.11 -5.01 12.26
C LEU A 136 3.16 -5.99 13.43
N VAL A 137 3.93 -5.66 14.45
CA VAL A 137 4.08 -6.52 15.63
C VAL A 137 3.46 -5.82 16.83
N ASP A 138 2.54 -6.49 17.48
CA ASP A 138 1.90 -6.03 18.69
C ASP A 138 2.28 -6.98 19.83
N TYR A 139 2.69 -6.42 20.95
CA TYR A 139 3.09 -7.19 22.15
C TYR A 139 2.04 -7.01 23.24
N ASP A 140 1.47 -8.13 23.62
CA ASP A 140 0.55 -8.16 24.76
C ASP A 140 1.29 -8.08 26.11
#